data_44507d434c7ab6ff709868f917197130
#
_entry.id   44507d434c7ab6ff709868f917197130
#
_cell.length_a   1.000
_cell.length_b   1.000
_cell.length_c   1.000
_cell.angle_alpha   90.00
_cell.angle_beta   90.00
_cell.angle_gamma   90.00
#
_symmetry.space_group_name_H-M   'P 1'
#
loop_
_entity.id
_entity.type
_entity.pdbx_description
1 polymer ?
#
loop_
_entity_poly.entity_id
_entity_poly.type
_entity_poly.pdbx_seq_one_letter_code
_entity_poly.pdbx_strand_id
1 'polypeptide(L)'
;MHSWRSMGFLSNAIGCSSVARFNVYSSTSGGPLLLDVQADLLGHLSTRVVVPLLPLSKAPKPARTLNPVFDIGGVQHAMVTQYLAAINRREIGEHVADLTNEASTIVNALDCLFQGV
;
A
#
# COMPACT_ATOMS: atom_id res chain seq x y z
N MET A 1 0.47 -20.90 8.75
CA MET A 1 0.12 -19.91 8.58
C MET A 1 -0.17 -19.36 8.48
N HIS A 2 -0.04 -20.08 8.46
CA HIS A 2 -0.47 -19.19 8.23
C HIS A 2 -0.98 -18.91 8.09
N SER A 3 -0.86 -19.26 7.80
CA SER A 3 -1.50 -18.58 7.71
C SER A 3 -2.22 -18.75 7.27
N TRP A 4 -2.16 -19.16 7.18
CA TRP A 4 -2.94 -18.83 6.80
C TRP A 4 -3.19 -19.40 6.84
N ARG A 5 -3.08 -19.53 6.68
CA ARG A 5 -3.38 -19.52 6.66
C ARG A 5 -3.48 -19.82 6.46
N SER A 6 -3.55 -20.51 6.44
CA SER A 6 -3.75 -20.24 6.33
C SER A 6 -3.95 -20.77 5.95
N MET A 7 -3.90 -21.27 5.66
CA MET A 7 -4.05 -21.12 5.33
C MET A 7 -4.16 -21.41 4.90
N GLY A 8 -4.07 -22.26 4.62
CA GLY A 8 -4.07 -21.81 4.39
C GLY A 8 -4.15 -22.28 3.79
N PHE A 9 -4.02 -22.81 3.70
CA PHE A 9 -4.05 -22.57 3.11
C PHE A 9 -3.58 -22.85 2.62
N LEU A 10 -3.20 -23.21 2.31
CA LEU A 10 -2.72 -22.85 1.89
C LEU A 10 -2.32 -22.83 1.46
N SER A 11 -1.85 -23.10 1.31
CA SER A 11 -1.37 -22.41 0.97
C SER A 11 -0.99 -22.56 0.48
N ASN A 12 -0.60 -22.77 0.29
CA ASN A 12 -0.12 -22.29 -0.11
C ASN A 12 0.34 -22.13 -0.53
N ALA A 13 0.80 -22.44 -0.77
CA ALA A 13 1.17 -21.75 -0.99
C ALA A 13 1.61 -21.51 -1.25
N ILE A 14 2.04 -21.45 -1.41
CA ILE A 14 2.37 -20.91 -1.54
C ILE A 14 2.50 -20.18 -1.86
N GLY A 15 2.98 -20.53 -1.58
CA GLY A 15 3.26 -19.35 -1.45
C GLY A 15 3.09 -18.28 -1.93
N CYS A 16 2.55 -18.02 -2.06
CA CYS A 16 2.40 -16.72 -2.47
C CYS A 16 2.25 -15.86 -1.27
N SER A 17 3.08 -14.92 -1.22
CA SER A 17 2.94 -13.90 -0.25
C SER A 17 1.61 -13.21 -0.47
N SER A 18 0.78 -13.22 0.52
CA SER A 18 -0.44 -12.48 0.47
C SER A 18 -0.10 -11.00 0.67
N VAL A 19 -0.68 -10.17 -0.18
CA VAL A 19 -0.56 -8.72 -0.06
C VAL A 19 -1.76 -8.23 0.74
N ALA A 20 -1.51 -7.49 1.81
CA ALA A 20 -2.56 -7.07 2.73
C ALA A 20 -2.82 -5.58 2.65
N ARG A 21 -4.08 -5.19 2.82
CA ARG A 21 -4.50 -3.79 2.79
C ARG A 21 -3.77 -2.98 3.87
N PHE A 22 -3.39 -1.77 3.54
CA PHE A 22 -2.69 -0.82 4.42
C PHE A 22 -1.27 -1.23 4.79
N ASN A 23 -0.73 -2.23 4.10
CA ASN A 23 0.65 -2.61 4.27
C ASN A 23 1.50 -2.01 3.15
N VAL A 24 2.77 -1.80 3.46
CA VAL A 24 3.73 -1.15 2.55
C VAL A 24 4.69 -2.20 2.01
N TYR A 25 4.93 -2.14 0.72
CA TYR A 25 5.81 -3.09 0.02
C TYR A 25 6.83 -2.33 -0.82
N SER A 26 7.98 -2.96 -1.04
CA SER A 26 8.92 -2.44 -2.01
C SER A 26 8.42 -2.69 -3.42
N SER A 27 8.95 -1.93 -4.38
CA SER A 27 8.69 -2.18 -5.80
C SER A 27 9.79 -3.08 -6.36
N THR A 28 9.40 -4.11 -7.12
CA THR A 28 10.38 -5.02 -7.73
C THR A 28 11.26 -4.32 -8.76
N SER A 29 10.80 -3.20 -9.30
CA SER A 29 11.57 -2.42 -10.28
C SER A 29 12.50 -1.40 -9.64
N GLY A 30 12.57 -1.35 -8.32
CA GLY A 30 13.39 -0.36 -7.61
C GLY A 30 12.75 1.00 -7.50
N GLY A 31 11.46 1.11 -7.80
CA GLY A 31 10.73 2.36 -7.71
C GLY A 31 10.33 2.71 -6.28
N PRO A 32 9.33 3.58 -6.12
CA PRO A 32 8.90 4.01 -4.78
C PRO A 32 8.28 2.87 -3.99
N LEU A 33 8.17 3.06 -2.68
CA LEU A 33 7.40 2.16 -1.85
C LEU A 33 5.93 2.21 -2.26
N LEU A 34 5.23 1.10 -2.09
CA LEU A 34 3.86 0.94 -2.53
C LEU A 34 2.97 0.63 -1.33
N LEU A 35 1.96 1.46 -1.12
CA LEU A 35 0.96 1.23 -0.07
C LEU A 35 -0.25 0.55 -0.71
N ASP A 36 -0.57 -0.65 -0.25
CA ASP A 36 -1.74 -1.38 -0.76
C ASP A 36 -3.00 -0.80 -0.14
N VAL A 37 -3.93 -0.37 -0.98
CA VAL A 37 -5.21 0.20 -0.53
C VAL A 37 -6.41 -0.60 -1.01
N GLN A 38 -6.18 -1.68 -1.74
CA GLN A 38 -7.27 -2.52 -2.24
C GLN A 38 -7.87 -3.34 -1.10
N ALA A 39 -9.20 -3.47 -1.10
CA ALA A 39 -9.87 -4.28 -0.08
C ALA A 39 -9.38 -5.73 -0.14
N ASP A 40 -9.13 -6.33 1.02
CA ASP A 40 -8.62 -7.70 1.10
C ASP A 40 -9.59 -8.70 0.47
N LEU A 41 -10.86 -8.40 0.50
CA LEU A 41 -11.91 -9.18 -0.14
C LEU A 41 -11.62 -9.42 -1.63
N LEU A 42 -10.89 -8.52 -2.26
CA LEU A 42 -10.54 -8.59 -3.68
C LEU A 42 -9.12 -9.12 -3.90
N GLY A 43 -8.54 -9.77 -2.90
CA GLY A 43 -7.16 -10.23 -2.96
C GLY A 43 -6.88 -11.30 -4.00
N HIS A 44 -7.93 -11.94 -4.55
CA HIS A 44 -7.76 -12.96 -5.59
C HIS A 44 -7.45 -12.38 -6.97
N LEU A 45 -7.59 -11.07 -7.14
CA LEU A 45 -7.33 -10.44 -8.43
C LEU A 45 -5.83 -10.44 -8.73
N SER A 46 -5.49 -10.48 -10.00
CA SER A 46 -4.09 -10.43 -10.45
C SER A 46 -3.47 -9.05 -10.32
N THR A 47 -4.30 -8.04 -10.08
CA THR A 47 -3.86 -6.66 -9.90
C THR A 47 -4.16 -6.19 -8.49
N ARG A 48 -3.37 -5.19 -8.05
CA ARG A 48 -3.61 -4.53 -6.77
C ARG A 48 -3.63 -3.03 -6.99
N VAL A 49 -4.54 -2.35 -6.28
CA VAL A 49 -4.57 -0.89 -6.30
C VAL A 49 -3.63 -0.40 -5.20
N VAL A 50 -2.65 0.40 -5.59
CA VAL A 50 -1.63 0.90 -4.67
C VAL A 50 -1.47 2.40 -4.81
N VAL A 51 -0.90 3.01 -3.77
CA VAL A 51 -0.51 4.43 -3.77
C VAL A 51 0.99 4.48 -3.50
N PRO A 52 1.76 5.22 -4.31
CA PRO A 52 3.20 5.34 -4.04
C PRO A 52 3.45 6.21 -2.82
N LEU A 53 4.45 5.81 -2.03
CA LEU A 53 4.95 6.58 -0.90
C LEU A 53 6.32 7.11 -1.29
N LEU A 54 6.45 8.43 -1.37
CA LEU A 54 7.71 9.05 -1.77
C LEU A 54 8.34 9.76 -0.57
N PRO A 55 9.68 9.68 -0.42
CA PRO A 55 10.35 10.49 0.59
C PRO A 55 9.98 11.96 0.41
N LEU A 56 9.84 12.70 1.50
CA LEU A 56 9.45 14.11 1.42
C LEU A 56 10.32 14.92 0.47
N SER A 57 11.61 14.59 0.37
CA SER A 57 12.52 15.29 -0.51
C SER A 57 12.20 15.10 -1.99
N LYS A 58 11.44 14.07 -2.33
CA LYS A 58 11.09 13.75 -3.73
C LYS A 58 9.60 13.86 -4.02
N ALA A 59 8.80 14.12 -2.99
CA ALA A 59 7.35 14.20 -3.17
C ALA A 59 6.95 15.59 -3.64
N PRO A 60 5.83 15.72 -4.39
CA PRO A 60 5.27 17.03 -4.62
C PRO A 60 4.86 17.66 -3.29
N LYS A 61 4.65 18.96 -3.27
CA LYS A 61 4.28 19.65 -2.04
C LYS A 61 3.01 19.00 -1.48
N PRO A 62 3.04 18.46 -0.26
CA PRO A 62 1.89 17.74 0.28
C PRO A 62 0.68 18.62 0.53
N ALA A 63 -0.47 18.18 0.06
CA ALA A 63 -1.74 18.74 0.46
C ALA A 63 -2.20 17.98 1.70
N ARG A 64 -2.66 18.69 2.69
CA ARG A 64 -2.84 18.19 4.05
C ARG A 64 -3.59 16.86 4.17
N THR A 65 -4.84 16.82 3.71
CA THR A 65 -5.66 15.61 3.83
C THR A 65 -5.33 14.61 2.74
N LEU A 66 -5.05 15.10 1.53
CA LEU A 66 -4.79 14.25 0.37
C LEU A 66 -3.47 13.52 0.48
N ASN A 67 -2.46 14.13 1.09
CA ASN A 67 -1.09 13.59 1.11
C ASN A 67 -0.58 13.47 2.55
N PRO A 68 -1.13 12.53 3.34
CA PRO A 68 -0.61 12.34 4.70
C PRO A 68 0.84 11.85 4.66
N VAL A 69 1.56 12.12 5.74
CA VAL A 69 2.97 11.74 5.87
C VAL A 69 3.09 10.65 6.91
N PHE A 70 3.83 9.60 6.58
CA PHE A 70 4.08 8.49 7.50
C PHE A 70 5.57 8.28 7.65
N ASP A 71 5.98 7.84 8.84
CA ASP A 71 7.35 7.46 9.11
C ASP A 71 7.54 5.98 8.75
N ILE A 72 8.41 5.72 7.77
CA ILE A 72 8.71 4.36 7.36
C ILE A 72 10.21 4.15 7.57
N GLY A 73 10.54 3.35 8.59
CA GLY A 73 11.94 3.04 8.88
C GLY A 73 12.78 4.26 9.22
N GLY A 74 12.19 5.25 9.87
CA GLY A 74 12.89 6.48 10.26
C GLY A 74 12.93 7.56 9.19
N VAL A 75 12.34 7.30 8.02
CA VAL A 75 12.28 8.28 6.92
C VAL A 75 10.84 8.65 6.67
N GLN A 76 10.56 9.95 6.61
CA GLN A 76 9.20 10.42 6.36
C GLN A 76 8.88 10.31 4.86
N HIS A 77 7.73 9.68 4.59
CA HIS A 77 7.22 9.50 3.24
C HIS A 77 5.84 10.13 3.12
N ALA A 78 5.59 10.79 2.00
CA ALA A 78 4.26 11.31 1.70
C ALA A 78 3.49 10.29 0.88
N MET A 79 2.23 10.08 1.25
CA MET A 79 1.31 9.25 0.48
C MET A 79 0.80 10.08 -0.70
N VAL A 80 1.31 9.81 -1.90
CA VAL A 80 0.94 10.60 -3.08
C VAL A 80 -0.34 9.99 -3.67
N THR A 81 -1.44 10.28 -3.03
CA THR A 81 -2.74 9.67 -3.30
C THR A 81 -3.20 9.88 -4.74
N GLN A 82 -2.89 11.04 -5.33
CA GLN A 82 -3.25 11.35 -6.70
C GLN A 82 -2.53 10.48 -7.74
N TYR A 83 -1.49 9.73 -7.31
CA TYR A 83 -0.77 8.79 -8.18
C TYR A 83 -1.26 7.35 -8.00
N LEU A 84 -2.39 7.17 -7.34
CA LEU A 84 -3.00 5.86 -7.17
C LEU A 84 -3.09 5.14 -8.52
N ALA A 85 -2.73 3.87 -8.53
CA ALA A 85 -2.72 3.08 -9.76
C ALA A 85 -2.98 1.61 -9.47
N ALA A 86 -3.54 0.93 -10.46
CA ALA A 86 -3.64 -0.52 -10.42
C ALA A 86 -2.40 -1.10 -11.08
N ILE A 87 -1.70 -1.97 -10.37
CA ILE A 87 -0.49 -2.60 -10.90
C ILE A 87 -0.62 -4.11 -10.83
N ASN A 88 0.22 -4.80 -11.59
CA ASN A 88 0.28 -6.25 -11.54
C ASN A 88 0.94 -6.68 -10.23
N ARG A 89 0.41 -7.75 -9.61
CA ARG A 89 0.97 -8.25 -8.35
C ARG A 89 2.46 -8.54 -8.42
N ARG A 90 2.95 -8.87 -9.60
CA ARG A 90 4.39 -9.16 -9.78
C ARG A 90 5.27 -7.95 -9.52
N GLU A 91 4.72 -6.74 -9.56
CA GLU A 91 5.47 -5.51 -9.30
C GLU A 91 5.60 -5.22 -7.81
N ILE A 92 4.91 -5.97 -6.97
CA ILE A 92 4.94 -5.80 -5.52
C ILE A 92 6.02 -6.70 -4.95
N GLY A 93 6.98 -6.10 -4.27
CA GLY A 93 8.12 -6.81 -3.70
C GLY A 93 7.89 -7.20 -2.25
N GLU A 94 8.92 -7.00 -1.43
CA GLU A 94 8.91 -7.44 -0.04
C GLU A 94 8.12 -6.50 0.85
N HIS A 95 7.55 -7.06 1.90
CA HIS A 95 6.84 -6.30 2.92
C HIS A 95 7.83 -5.40 3.68
N VAL A 96 7.48 -4.13 3.82
CA VAL A 96 8.33 -3.13 4.46
C VAL A 96 7.74 -2.65 5.77
N ALA A 97 6.44 -2.39 5.81
CA ALA A 97 5.80 -1.83 7.00
C ALA A 97 4.31 -2.12 7.00
N ASP A 98 3.71 -2.02 8.17
CA ASP A 98 2.27 -2.20 8.36
C ASP A 98 1.69 -0.87 8.83
N LEU A 99 0.82 -0.27 8.03
CA LEU A 99 0.15 0.98 8.37
C LEU A 99 -1.32 0.78 8.75
N THR A 100 -1.69 -0.41 9.19
CA THR A 100 -3.07 -0.68 9.59
C THR A 100 -3.55 0.29 10.67
N ASN A 101 -2.67 0.70 11.57
CA ASN A 101 -3.01 1.66 12.61
C ASN A 101 -3.32 3.05 12.06
N GLU A 102 -2.96 3.32 10.81
CA GLU A 102 -3.22 4.58 10.13
C GLU A 102 -4.39 4.48 9.15
N ALA A 103 -5.19 3.43 9.27
CA ALA A 103 -6.26 3.14 8.31
C ALA A 103 -7.21 4.32 8.11
N SER A 104 -7.62 4.99 9.20
CA SER A 104 -8.55 6.11 9.07
C SER A 104 -7.94 7.28 8.30
N THR A 105 -6.66 7.56 8.53
CA THR A 105 -5.95 8.62 7.80
C THR A 105 -5.84 8.27 6.31
N ILE A 106 -5.55 7.01 6.01
CA ILE A 106 -5.44 6.54 4.63
C ILE A 106 -6.80 6.63 3.93
N VAL A 107 -7.85 6.17 4.58
CA VAL A 107 -9.21 6.21 4.00
C VAL A 107 -9.65 7.65 3.78
N ASN A 108 -9.34 8.55 4.70
CA ASN A 108 -9.65 9.97 4.53
C ASN A 108 -8.95 10.57 3.31
N ALA A 109 -7.71 10.16 3.05
CA ALA A 109 -6.98 10.63 1.87
C ALA A 109 -7.65 10.12 0.59
N LEU A 110 -8.06 8.86 0.57
CA LEU A 110 -8.76 8.28 -0.58
C LEU A 110 -10.11 8.98 -0.80
N ASP A 111 -10.85 9.24 0.27
CA ASP A 111 -12.12 9.96 0.17
C ASP A 111 -11.91 11.38 -0.37
N CYS A 112 -10.84 12.03 0.05
CA CYS A 112 -10.49 13.35 -0.45
C CYS A 112 -10.24 13.31 -1.96
N LEU A 113 -9.54 12.29 -2.43
CA LEU A 113 -9.27 12.14 -3.86
C LEU A 113 -10.55 11.93 -4.67
N PHE A 114 -11.45 11.08 -4.18
CA PHE A 114 -12.63 10.68 -4.94
C PHE A 114 -13.84 11.57 -4.71
N GLN A 115 -13.94 12.23 -3.58
CA GLN A 115 -15.13 13.01 -3.22
C GLN A 115 -14.84 14.49 -2.97
N GLY A 116 -13.58 14.87 -2.88
CA GLY A 116 -13.23 16.27 -2.68
C GLY A 116 -13.49 16.79 -1.27
N VAL A 117 -13.52 15.91 -0.28
CA VAL A 117 -13.79 16.33 1.10
C VAL A 117 -12.57 16.15 1.99
#